data_4270cb99f4319b0b47539f74f9d9bb26
#
_entry.id   4270cb99f4319b0b47539f74f9d9bb26
#
_cell.length_a   1.000
_cell.length_b   1.000
_cell.length_c   1.000
_cell.angle_alpha   90.00
_cell.angle_beta   90.00
_cell.angle_gamma   90.00
#
_symmetry.space_group_name_H-M   'P 1'
#
loop_
_entity.id
_entity.type
_entity.pdbx_description
1 polymer ?
#
loop_
_entity_poly.entity_id
_entity_poly.type
_entity_poly.pdbx_seq_one_letter_code
_entity_poly.pdbx_strand_id
1 'polypeptide(L)'
;MKLSYNWLKDYLESDLTPQQIADAMTAIGIEVDGVEEQEEVPGGLAGVVVAEVLECEAHPDSDHLHVTKVNDGTGDPLTVVCGAPNVAAGQKVLFARIGAVLPGDFKIKKSKIRGVESFGMICAEDELGIGNDHAGIKVLPADAPVGTSAKDYLHLKTEAVIEYE
;
A
#
# COMPACT_ATOMS: atom_id res chain seq x y z
N MET A 1 -24.15 5.65 -16.01
CA MET A 1 -23.08 4.82 -16.61
C MET A 1 -21.72 5.40 -16.23
N LYS A 2 -20.69 4.60 -16.29
CA LYS A 2 -19.33 5.00 -15.91
C LYS A 2 -18.37 4.80 -17.08
N LEU A 3 -17.52 5.79 -17.34
CA LEU A 3 -16.52 5.79 -18.39
C LEU A 3 -15.13 5.95 -17.79
N SER A 4 -14.25 4.96 -17.99
CA SER A 4 -12.86 5.02 -17.60
C SER A 4 -12.08 5.96 -18.53
N TYR A 5 -11.40 6.95 -17.95
CA TYR A 5 -10.54 7.86 -18.69
C TYR A 5 -9.34 7.14 -19.32
N ASN A 6 -8.74 6.19 -18.58
CA ASN A 6 -7.60 5.43 -19.11
C ASN A 6 -8.03 4.55 -20.30
N TRP A 7 -9.18 3.88 -20.20
CA TRP A 7 -9.75 3.11 -21.30
C TRP A 7 -10.03 3.99 -22.52
N LEU A 8 -10.58 5.19 -22.30
CA LEU A 8 -10.87 6.13 -23.37
C LEU A 8 -9.59 6.58 -24.10
N LYS A 9 -8.50 6.78 -23.40
CA LYS A 9 -7.19 7.15 -23.97
C LYS A 9 -6.59 6.05 -24.86
N ASP A 10 -6.94 4.79 -24.65
CA ASP A 10 -6.49 3.69 -25.48
C ASP A 10 -7.11 3.76 -26.90
N TYR A 11 -8.24 4.44 -27.03
CA TYR A 11 -8.99 4.56 -28.29
C TYR A 11 -8.92 5.95 -28.92
N LEU A 12 -8.60 6.98 -28.15
CA LEU A 12 -8.55 8.36 -28.59
C LEU A 12 -7.19 8.97 -28.33
N GLU A 13 -6.51 9.41 -29.37
CA GLU A 13 -5.33 10.26 -29.27
C GLU A 13 -5.77 11.67 -28.86
N SER A 14 -5.83 11.93 -27.57
CA SER A 14 -6.27 13.20 -27.01
C SER A 14 -5.49 13.58 -25.76
N ASP A 15 -5.11 14.84 -25.68
CA ASP A 15 -4.45 15.43 -24.49
C ASP A 15 -5.47 16.07 -23.52
N LEU A 16 -6.77 15.86 -23.76
CA LEU A 16 -7.82 16.39 -22.90
C LEU A 16 -7.76 15.75 -21.50
N THR A 17 -7.96 16.58 -20.49
CA THR A 17 -8.12 16.11 -19.11
C THR A 17 -9.47 15.43 -18.90
N PRO A 18 -9.66 14.62 -17.84
CA PRO A 18 -10.97 14.04 -17.54
C PRO A 18 -12.09 15.07 -17.43
N GLN A 19 -11.81 16.23 -16.82
CA GLN A 19 -12.77 17.32 -16.68
C GLN A 19 -13.12 17.93 -18.04
N GLN A 20 -12.15 18.13 -18.92
CA GLN A 20 -12.39 18.65 -20.27
C GLN A 20 -13.25 17.69 -21.11
N ILE A 21 -13.07 16.38 -20.94
CA ILE A 21 -13.90 15.37 -21.59
C ILE A 21 -15.33 15.43 -21.05
N ALA A 22 -15.50 15.54 -19.72
CA ALA A 22 -16.82 15.69 -19.10
C ALA A 22 -17.55 16.94 -19.60
N ASP A 23 -16.85 18.08 -19.71
CA ASP A 23 -17.39 19.33 -20.25
C ASP A 23 -17.81 19.19 -21.71
N ALA A 24 -17.01 18.49 -22.53
CA ALA A 24 -17.33 18.22 -23.93
C ALA A 24 -18.57 17.31 -24.06
N MET A 25 -18.70 16.29 -23.22
CA MET A 25 -19.89 15.41 -23.18
C MET A 25 -21.15 16.22 -22.85
N THR A 26 -21.07 17.10 -21.85
CA THR A 26 -22.16 17.99 -21.48
C THR A 26 -22.55 18.92 -22.63
N ALA A 27 -21.57 19.47 -23.37
CA ALA A 27 -21.80 20.35 -24.51
C ALA A 27 -22.56 19.69 -25.66
N ILE A 28 -22.46 18.37 -25.83
CA ILE A 28 -23.19 17.61 -26.86
C ILE A 28 -24.50 16.99 -26.34
N GLY A 29 -24.92 17.30 -25.11
CA GLY A 29 -26.18 16.90 -24.52
C GLY A 29 -26.16 15.62 -23.69
N ILE A 30 -24.97 15.10 -23.32
CA ILE A 30 -24.83 14.00 -22.36
C ILE A 30 -24.75 14.59 -20.97
N GLU A 31 -25.64 14.16 -20.08
CA GLU A 31 -25.64 14.60 -18.69
C GLU A 31 -24.52 13.89 -17.93
N VAL A 32 -23.56 14.66 -17.39
CA VAL A 32 -22.42 14.17 -16.62
C VAL A 32 -22.67 14.46 -15.16
N ASP A 33 -22.76 13.42 -14.33
CA ASP A 33 -22.98 13.53 -12.90
C ASP A 33 -21.71 13.97 -12.16
N GLY A 34 -20.54 13.53 -12.62
CA GLY A 34 -19.28 13.92 -12.05
C GLY A 34 -18.07 13.19 -12.62
N VAL A 35 -16.91 13.59 -12.13
CA VAL A 35 -15.63 12.91 -12.39
C VAL A 35 -15.06 12.50 -11.03
N GLU A 36 -14.83 11.20 -10.84
CA GLU A 36 -14.28 10.64 -9.62
C GLU A 36 -12.90 10.05 -9.89
N GLU A 37 -12.00 10.17 -8.93
CA GLU A 37 -10.74 9.45 -8.94
C GLU A 37 -10.88 8.15 -8.16
N GLN A 38 -10.59 7.03 -8.82
CA GLN A 38 -10.58 5.72 -8.19
C GLN A 38 -9.14 5.21 -8.08
N GLU A 39 -8.73 4.89 -6.87
CA GLU A 39 -7.43 4.29 -6.61
C GLU A 39 -7.52 2.77 -6.72
N GLU A 40 -6.50 2.13 -7.31
CA GLU A 40 -6.39 0.68 -7.40
C GLU A 40 -6.43 0.02 -6.01
N VAL A 41 -5.77 0.66 -5.04
CA VAL A 41 -5.88 0.32 -3.63
C VAL A 41 -6.36 1.55 -2.88
N PRO A 42 -7.48 1.49 -2.15
CA PRO A 42 -7.99 2.63 -1.39
C PRO A 42 -6.95 3.21 -0.42
N GLY A 43 -6.73 4.53 -0.49
CA GLY A 43 -5.70 5.22 0.29
C GLY A 43 -4.30 5.18 -0.31
N GLY A 44 -4.07 4.44 -1.41
CA GLY A 44 -2.79 4.36 -2.12
C GLY A 44 -1.63 3.83 -1.28
N LEU A 45 -1.90 3.08 -0.22
CA LEU A 45 -0.91 2.58 0.75
C LEU A 45 -0.03 3.70 1.35
N ALA A 46 -0.62 4.84 1.68
CA ALA A 46 0.08 5.95 2.30
C ALA A 46 0.74 5.51 3.63
N GLY A 47 2.04 5.78 3.78
CA GLY A 47 2.82 5.39 4.96
C GLY A 47 3.38 3.96 4.91
N VAL A 48 3.14 3.21 3.83
CA VAL A 48 3.76 1.90 3.59
C VAL A 48 4.96 2.05 2.67
N VAL A 49 6.09 1.49 3.08
CA VAL A 49 7.37 1.59 2.35
C VAL A 49 8.05 0.24 2.22
N VAL A 50 8.98 0.16 1.27
CA VAL A 50 9.92 -0.96 1.19
C VAL A 50 10.91 -0.84 2.34
N ALA A 51 11.08 -1.90 3.10
CA ALA A 51 12.00 -1.96 4.24
C ALA A 51 12.81 -3.25 4.23
N GLU A 52 13.88 -3.26 5.00
CA GLU A 52 14.73 -4.44 5.18
C GLU A 52 14.67 -4.93 6.63
N VAL A 53 14.50 -6.23 6.81
CA VAL A 53 14.62 -6.87 8.12
C VAL A 53 16.09 -7.12 8.40
N LEU A 54 16.67 -6.35 9.31
CA LEU A 54 18.09 -6.44 9.65
C LEU A 54 18.36 -7.58 10.62
N GLU A 55 17.48 -7.74 11.62
CA GLU A 55 17.57 -8.77 12.66
C GLU A 55 16.19 -9.39 12.88
N CYS A 56 16.17 -10.67 13.19
CA CYS A 56 14.95 -11.40 13.53
C CYS A 56 15.27 -12.42 14.62
N GLU A 57 14.68 -12.24 15.78
CA GLU A 57 14.87 -13.10 16.95
C GLU A 57 13.54 -13.59 17.48
N ALA A 58 13.53 -14.75 18.14
CA ALA A 58 12.34 -15.23 18.82
C ALA A 58 11.92 -14.27 19.95
N HIS A 59 10.61 -14.02 20.08
CA HIS A 59 10.11 -13.21 21.18
C HIS A 59 10.30 -13.94 22.51
N PRO A 60 10.80 -13.29 23.57
CA PRO A 60 11.13 -13.97 24.84
C PRO A 60 9.90 -14.57 25.55
N ASP A 61 8.71 -14.02 25.32
CA ASP A 61 7.46 -14.45 25.96
C ASP A 61 6.47 -15.11 24.99
N SER A 62 6.93 -15.56 23.82
CA SER A 62 6.09 -16.22 22.82
C SER A 62 6.88 -17.24 22.02
N ASP A 63 6.23 -18.35 21.67
CA ASP A 63 6.79 -19.40 20.83
C ASP A 63 6.54 -19.19 19.32
N HIS A 64 5.69 -18.21 18.94
CA HIS A 64 5.32 -17.94 17.56
C HIS A 64 5.58 -16.49 17.11
N LEU A 65 5.87 -15.57 18.03
CA LEU A 65 6.21 -14.20 17.71
C LEU A 65 7.72 -14.02 17.51
N HIS A 66 8.08 -13.07 16.67
CA HIS A 66 9.46 -12.64 16.45
C HIS A 66 9.61 -11.15 16.75
N VAL A 67 10.75 -10.79 17.32
CA VAL A 67 11.17 -9.39 17.46
C VAL A 67 12.15 -9.09 16.35
N THR A 68 11.83 -8.10 15.53
CA THR A 68 12.65 -7.74 14.38
C THR A 68 13.20 -6.33 14.51
N LYS A 69 14.34 -6.08 13.86
CA LYS A 69 14.87 -4.74 13.60
C LYS A 69 14.69 -4.44 12.11
N VAL A 70 13.96 -3.39 11.83
CA VAL A 70 13.56 -3.02 10.46
C VAL A 70 14.18 -1.69 10.09
N ASN A 71 14.86 -1.66 8.95
CA ASN A 71 15.35 -0.44 8.31
C ASN A 71 14.33 0.03 7.26
N ASP A 72 13.67 1.14 7.54
CA ASP A 72 12.68 1.75 6.64
C ASP A 72 13.24 2.91 5.80
N GLY A 73 14.54 3.09 5.80
CA GLY A 73 15.22 4.16 5.07
C GLY A 73 15.35 5.49 5.83
N THR A 74 14.85 5.58 7.07
CA THR A 74 14.92 6.81 7.88
C THR A 74 16.17 6.91 8.76
N GLY A 75 17.05 5.90 8.74
CA GLY A 75 18.33 5.89 9.43
C GLY A 75 18.37 4.90 10.60
N ASP A 76 17.63 5.13 11.67
CA ASP A 76 17.62 4.27 12.84
C ASP A 76 16.68 3.06 12.65
N PRO A 77 17.16 1.82 12.93
CA PRO A 77 16.31 0.64 12.87
C PRO A 77 15.16 0.72 13.89
N LEU A 78 13.98 0.29 13.43
CA LEU A 78 12.78 0.24 14.26
C LEU A 78 12.56 -1.17 14.81
N THR A 79 12.17 -1.28 16.07
CA THR A 79 11.74 -2.55 16.65
C THR A 79 10.31 -2.85 16.23
N VAL A 80 10.10 -4.01 15.65
CA VAL A 80 8.78 -4.47 15.16
C VAL A 80 8.55 -5.91 15.59
N VAL A 81 7.42 -6.16 16.23
CA VAL A 81 7.00 -7.53 16.57
C VAL A 81 6.16 -8.09 15.44
N CYS A 82 6.53 -9.27 14.93
CA CYS A 82 5.88 -9.93 13.82
C CYS A 82 5.51 -11.38 14.19
N GLY A 83 4.26 -11.75 13.92
CA GLY A 83 3.75 -13.10 14.14
C GLY A 83 3.78 -14.02 12.92
N ALA A 84 4.29 -13.54 11.79
CA ALA A 84 4.33 -14.32 10.57
C ALA A 84 5.38 -15.45 10.64
N PRO A 85 5.07 -16.65 10.15
CA PRO A 85 6.01 -17.77 10.21
C PRO A 85 7.18 -17.65 9.24
N ASN A 86 7.06 -16.81 8.22
CA ASN A 86 8.07 -16.64 7.16
C ASN A 86 8.99 -15.43 7.35
N VAL A 87 8.87 -14.68 8.44
CA VAL A 87 9.75 -13.54 8.71
C VAL A 87 11.17 -14.01 9.06
N ALA A 88 12.18 -13.40 8.44
CA ALA A 88 13.58 -13.70 8.70
C ALA A 88 14.47 -12.48 8.42
N ALA A 89 15.66 -12.46 9.03
CA ALA A 89 16.66 -11.44 8.75
C ALA A 89 17.12 -11.48 7.28
N GLY A 90 17.41 -10.32 6.72
CA GLY A 90 17.88 -10.16 5.34
C GLY A 90 16.77 -10.01 4.30
N GLN A 91 15.51 -10.14 4.68
CA GLN A 91 14.37 -9.99 3.75
C GLN A 91 14.07 -8.52 3.46
N LYS A 92 13.63 -8.26 2.22
CA LYS A 92 12.93 -7.02 1.86
C LYS A 92 11.43 -7.26 2.01
N VAL A 93 10.75 -6.31 2.65
CA VAL A 93 9.34 -6.43 3.03
C VAL A 93 8.59 -5.12 2.78
N LEU A 94 7.27 -5.18 2.82
CA LEU A 94 6.42 -3.99 2.86
C LEU A 94 6.09 -3.67 4.32
N PHE A 95 6.48 -2.49 4.75
CA PHE A 95 6.41 -2.05 6.14
C PHE A 95 5.49 -0.83 6.29
N ALA A 96 4.47 -0.95 7.12
CA ALA A 96 3.57 0.14 7.46
C ALA A 96 4.11 0.89 8.68
N ARG A 97 4.43 2.17 8.48
CA ARG A 97 4.88 3.09 9.54
C ARG A 97 3.72 3.44 10.47
N ILE A 98 4.04 3.89 11.67
CA ILE A 98 3.04 4.49 12.58
C ILE A 98 2.37 5.66 11.87
N GLY A 99 1.03 5.68 11.91
CA GLY A 99 0.21 6.66 11.22
C GLY A 99 -0.26 6.23 9.83
N ALA A 100 0.27 5.15 9.27
CA ALA A 100 -0.25 4.57 8.04
C ALA A 100 -1.69 4.08 8.23
N VAL A 101 -2.52 4.28 7.20
CA VAL A 101 -3.88 3.74 7.16
C VAL A 101 -3.96 2.70 6.05
N LEU A 102 -4.18 1.46 6.43
CA LEU A 102 -4.34 0.33 5.50
C LEU A 102 -5.79 0.22 5.02
N PRO A 103 -6.07 -0.51 3.92
CA PRO A 103 -7.43 -0.78 3.46
C PRO A 103 -8.32 -1.29 4.59
N GLY A 104 -9.57 -0.81 4.66
CA GLY A 104 -10.48 -1.11 5.76
C GLY A 104 -10.36 -0.18 6.97
N ASP A 105 -9.79 1.03 6.79
CA ASP A 105 -9.57 2.04 7.83
C ASP A 105 -8.71 1.55 9.01
N PHE A 106 -7.81 0.60 8.74
CA PHE A 106 -6.91 0.07 9.75
C PHE A 106 -5.70 0.99 9.92
N LYS A 107 -5.70 1.77 11.00
CA LYS A 107 -4.62 2.69 11.32
C LYS A 107 -3.52 2.02 12.15
N ILE A 108 -2.29 2.15 11.68
CA ILE A 108 -1.11 1.62 12.37
C ILE A 108 -0.70 2.55 13.50
N LYS A 109 -0.60 1.99 14.69
CA LYS A 109 -0.21 2.71 15.90
C LYS A 109 0.96 2.01 16.58
N LYS A 110 1.73 2.77 17.37
CA LYS A 110 2.68 2.17 18.30
C LYS A 110 1.93 1.24 19.25
N SER A 111 2.39 0.02 19.38
CA SER A 111 1.78 -0.98 20.24
C SER A 111 2.81 -1.65 21.10
N LYS A 112 2.37 -2.27 22.19
CA LYS A 112 3.20 -3.09 23.07
C LYS A 112 2.65 -4.52 23.03
N ILE A 113 3.44 -5.44 22.50
CA ILE A 113 3.02 -6.82 22.30
C ILE A 113 3.85 -7.69 23.25
N ARG A 114 3.20 -8.26 24.26
CA ARG A 114 3.84 -9.08 25.31
C ARG A 114 5.11 -8.46 25.90
N GLY A 115 5.04 -7.16 26.21
CA GLY A 115 6.13 -6.42 26.84
C GLY A 115 7.14 -5.78 25.88
N VAL A 116 7.11 -6.07 24.59
CA VAL A 116 7.98 -5.47 23.57
C VAL A 116 7.23 -4.42 22.77
N GLU A 117 7.78 -3.22 22.69
CA GLU A 117 7.22 -2.13 21.88
C GLU A 117 7.43 -2.39 20.37
N SER A 118 6.37 -2.23 19.58
CA SER A 118 6.38 -2.37 18.13
C SER A 118 6.06 -1.03 17.48
N PHE A 119 6.95 -0.57 16.58
CA PHE A 119 6.89 0.75 15.96
C PHE A 119 6.42 0.69 14.51
N GLY A 120 5.52 -0.19 14.22
CA GLY A 120 4.94 -0.38 12.89
C GLY A 120 4.52 -1.82 12.67
N MET A 121 4.21 -2.16 11.42
CA MET A 121 3.77 -3.50 11.04
C MET A 121 4.39 -3.95 9.72
N ILE A 122 4.92 -5.16 9.70
CA ILE A 122 5.30 -5.85 8.46
C ILE A 122 4.04 -6.51 7.91
N CYS A 123 3.72 -6.26 6.65
CA CYS A 123 2.40 -6.53 6.09
C CYS A 123 2.36 -7.76 5.19
N ALA A 124 1.24 -8.47 5.20
CA ALA A 124 0.86 -9.49 4.24
C ALA A 124 0.13 -8.86 3.03
N GLU A 125 -0.05 -9.62 1.96
CA GLU A 125 -0.73 -9.14 0.75
C GLU A 125 -2.19 -8.75 0.99
N ASP A 126 -2.91 -9.55 1.77
CA ASP A 126 -4.32 -9.33 2.08
C ASP A 126 -4.53 -8.07 2.93
N GLU A 127 -3.62 -7.80 3.85
CA GLU A 127 -3.65 -6.58 4.69
C GLU A 127 -3.45 -5.31 3.87
N LEU A 128 -2.69 -5.39 2.78
CA LEU A 128 -2.43 -4.28 1.87
C LEU A 128 -3.47 -4.15 0.75
N GLY A 129 -4.36 -5.13 0.60
CA GLY A 129 -5.33 -5.16 -0.48
C GLY A 129 -4.74 -5.42 -1.88
N ILE A 130 -3.53 -5.97 -1.97
CA ILE A 130 -2.82 -6.26 -3.23
C ILE A 130 -2.87 -7.74 -3.63
N GLY A 131 -3.43 -8.59 -2.79
CA GLY A 131 -3.55 -10.02 -3.02
C GLY A 131 -4.40 -10.68 -1.95
N ASN A 132 -4.44 -12.01 -1.95
CA ASN A 132 -5.24 -12.82 -1.05
C ASN A 132 -4.39 -13.66 -0.09
N ASP A 133 -3.07 -13.61 -0.19
CA ASP A 133 -2.19 -14.37 0.68
C ASP A 133 -2.13 -13.78 2.08
N HIS A 134 -2.49 -14.56 3.07
CA HIS A 134 -2.43 -14.23 4.50
C HIS A 134 -1.64 -15.27 5.32
N ALA A 135 -1.01 -16.22 4.65
CA ALA A 135 -0.19 -17.24 5.32
C ALA A 135 1.09 -16.68 5.95
N GLY A 136 1.54 -15.51 5.49
CA GLY A 136 2.72 -14.82 5.99
C GLY A 136 2.86 -13.43 5.39
N ILE A 137 3.96 -12.76 5.73
CA ILE A 137 4.28 -11.45 5.18
C ILE A 137 4.63 -11.52 3.68
N LYS A 138 4.42 -10.40 2.99
CA LYS A 138 4.89 -10.24 1.61
C LYS A 138 6.41 -10.02 1.59
N VAL A 139 7.14 -11.00 1.07
CA VAL A 139 8.59 -10.91 0.86
C VAL A 139 8.88 -10.41 -0.54
N LEU A 140 9.69 -9.35 -0.64
CA LEU A 140 10.09 -8.74 -1.90
C LEU A 140 11.43 -9.31 -2.39
N PRO A 141 11.75 -9.15 -3.69
CA PRO A 141 13.10 -9.46 -4.21
C PRO A 141 14.20 -8.72 -3.45
N ALA A 142 15.39 -9.31 -3.35
CA ALA A 142 16.50 -8.75 -2.59
C ALA A 142 17.00 -7.38 -3.11
N ASP A 143 16.70 -7.04 -4.36
CA ASP A 143 17.04 -5.77 -5.00
C ASP A 143 15.99 -4.65 -4.77
N ALA A 144 14.91 -4.92 -4.04
CA ALA A 144 13.90 -3.92 -3.73
C ALA A 144 14.50 -2.73 -2.99
N PRO A 145 14.32 -1.47 -3.47
CA PRO A 145 14.98 -0.31 -2.90
C PRO A 145 14.31 0.12 -1.59
N VAL A 146 15.05 0.05 -0.49
CA VAL A 146 14.58 0.47 0.85
C VAL A 146 14.23 1.96 0.86
N GLY A 147 13.12 2.29 1.49
CA GLY A 147 12.62 3.67 1.62
C GLY A 147 11.70 4.10 0.49
N THR A 148 11.57 3.33 -0.58
CA THR A 148 10.61 3.60 -1.66
C THR A 148 9.19 3.37 -1.15
N SER A 149 8.25 4.28 -1.48
CA SER A 149 6.86 4.06 -1.11
C SER A 149 6.29 2.81 -1.77
N ALA A 150 5.40 2.11 -1.08
CA ALA A 150 4.75 0.92 -1.64
C ALA A 150 3.96 1.27 -2.92
N LYS A 151 3.34 2.44 -2.96
CA LYS A 151 2.64 2.94 -4.15
C LYS A 151 3.56 2.99 -5.37
N ASP A 152 4.76 3.56 -5.22
CA ASP A 152 5.73 3.69 -6.31
C ASP A 152 6.35 2.33 -6.67
N TYR A 153 6.70 1.52 -5.68
CA TYR A 153 7.29 0.20 -5.90
C TYR A 153 6.34 -0.76 -6.61
N LEU A 154 5.06 -0.76 -6.22
CA LEU A 154 4.02 -1.62 -6.79
C LEU A 154 3.37 -1.02 -8.03
N HIS A 155 3.74 0.20 -8.43
CA HIS A 155 3.14 0.94 -9.55
C HIS A 155 1.61 1.02 -9.45
N LEU A 156 1.10 1.32 -8.26
CA LEU A 156 -0.33 1.49 -8.02
C LEU A 156 -0.87 2.68 -8.82
N LYS A 157 -2.02 2.47 -9.45
CA LYS A 157 -2.63 3.45 -10.37
C LYS A 157 -3.80 4.16 -9.70
N THR A 158 -3.98 5.41 -10.09
CA THR A 158 -5.21 6.16 -9.86
C THR A 158 -5.90 6.35 -11.21
N GLU A 159 -7.18 6.06 -11.27
CA GLU A 159 -7.98 6.17 -12.47
C GLU A 159 -9.07 7.21 -12.30
N ALA A 160 -9.24 8.07 -13.30
CA ALA A 160 -10.37 8.98 -13.36
C ALA A 160 -11.57 8.29 -14.05
N VAL A 161 -12.72 8.34 -13.42
CA VAL A 161 -13.95 7.75 -13.91
C VAL A 161 -15.00 8.85 -14.09
N ILE A 162 -15.56 8.95 -15.30
CA ILE A 162 -16.63 9.88 -15.65
C ILE A 162 -17.96 9.16 -15.46
N GLU A 163 -18.81 9.66 -14.56
CA GLU A 163 -20.14 9.14 -14.34
C GLU A 163 -21.15 9.98 -15.14
N TYR A 164 -22.00 9.32 -15.94
CA TYR A 164 -22.96 9.97 -16.82
C TYR A 164 -24.24 9.14 -16.98
N GLU A 165 -25.32 9.79 -17.43
CA GLU A 165 -26.58 9.18 -17.82
C GLU A 165 -26.81 9.18 -19.34
#